data_3eb62933e309650370c2250d1f0d798a
#
_entry.id   3eb62933e309650370c2250d1f0d798a
#
_cell.length_a   1.000
_cell.length_b   1.000
_cell.length_c   1.000
_cell.angle_alpha   90.00
_cell.angle_beta   90.00
_cell.angle_gamma   90.00
#
_symmetry.space_group_name_H-M   'P 1'
#
loop_
_entity.id
_entity.type
_entity.pdbx_description
1 polymer ?
#
loop_
_entity_poly.entity_id
_entity_poly.type
_entity_poly.pdbx_seq_one_letter_code
_entity_poly.pdbx_strand_id
1 'polypeptide(L)'
;MADAPERTPAHRTQPLPDEVAVIARAASGDRTAFAQLMEHYQSACYGLAWRLLHDPDQAADATQDAFIHAYKAIGSYRGGIFRSWLLRITANASYDILRRAQRRPSSPLPDPDEGAPELADLAAINPHAEAMKSEMYRHLEVALRRLPEDQRTAVVLCDVYGMDYNEVAAMTSSALGTVKSRIHRGRLRLRELLAEHRELFTG
;
A
#
# COMPACT_ATOMS: atom_id res chain seq x y z
N MET A 1 26.23 -16.23 -8.50
CA MET A 1 24.80 -16.12 -8.85
C MET A 1 24.06 -16.37 -7.54
N ALA A 2 23.80 -15.30 -6.79
CA ALA A 2 23.19 -15.40 -5.45
C ALA A 2 21.67 -15.34 -5.64
N ASP A 3 21.04 -16.40 -5.20
CA ASP A 3 19.59 -16.60 -5.14
C ASP A 3 18.97 -15.51 -4.26
N ALA A 4 18.12 -14.69 -4.84
CA ALA A 4 17.41 -13.67 -4.10
C ALA A 4 16.32 -14.37 -3.27
N PRO A 5 16.22 -14.14 -1.95
CA PRO A 5 15.18 -14.76 -1.13
C PRO A 5 13.79 -14.39 -1.65
N GLU A 6 12.93 -15.38 -1.84
CA GLU A 6 11.53 -15.22 -2.17
C GLU A 6 10.87 -14.29 -1.14
N ARG A 7 10.52 -13.09 -1.60
CA ARG A 7 9.85 -12.09 -0.79
C ARG A 7 8.36 -12.43 -0.69
N THR A 8 7.95 -12.96 0.45
CA THR A 8 6.53 -13.11 0.77
C THR A 8 5.98 -11.75 1.19
N PRO A 9 5.11 -11.09 0.42
CA PRO A 9 4.54 -9.81 0.82
C PRO A 9 3.58 -10.01 1.99
N ALA A 10 3.76 -9.23 3.06
CA ALA A 10 3.09 -9.35 4.35
C ALA A 10 1.58 -9.03 4.35
N HIS A 11 1.01 -8.57 3.24
CA HIS A 11 -0.41 -8.29 3.08
C HIS A 11 -0.99 -9.01 1.85
N ARG A 12 -1.25 -10.31 1.99
CA ARG A 12 -2.04 -11.05 1.01
C ARG A 12 -3.52 -10.96 1.39
N THR A 13 -4.24 -9.98 0.87
CA THR A 13 -5.69 -10.18 0.65
C THR A 13 -5.79 -11.38 -0.28
N GLN A 14 -6.47 -12.45 0.15
CA GLN A 14 -6.67 -13.62 -0.71
C GLN A 14 -7.44 -13.19 -1.96
N PRO A 15 -7.21 -13.82 -3.11
CA PRO A 15 -8.02 -13.55 -4.29
C PRO A 15 -9.50 -13.78 -3.98
N LEU A 16 -10.36 -12.97 -4.60
CA LEU A 16 -11.81 -13.17 -4.51
C LEU A 16 -12.16 -14.56 -5.05
N PRO A 17 -13.07 -15.35 -4.42
CA PRO A 17 -13.56 -16.57 -5.05
C PRO A 17 -14.05 -16.26 -6.48
N ASP A 18 -13.68 -17.09 -7.44
CA ASP A 18 -13.98 -16.89 -8.87
C ASP A 18 -13.56 -15.52 -9.45
N GLU A 19 -12.48 -14.93 -8.92
CA GLU A 19 -12.00 -13.59 -9.27
C GLU A 19 -11.93 -13.37 -10.78
N VAL A 20 -11.43 -14.33 -11.53
CA VAL A 20 -11.29 -14.22 -13.00
C VAL A 20 -12.66 -14.02 -13.67
N ALA A 21 -13.69 -14.76 -13.23
CA ALA A 21 -15.04 -14.61 -13.78
C ALA A 21 -15.67 -13.27 -13.37
N VAL A 22 -15.44 -12.82 -12.13
CA VAL A 22 -15.93 -11.51 -11.64
C VAL A 22 -15.27 -10.37 -12.41
N ILE A 23 -13.97 -10.43 -12.66
CA ILE A 23 -13.23 -9.44 -13.46
C ILE A 23 -13.76 -9.40 -14.90
N ALA A 24 -13.99 -10.56 -15.54
CA ALA A 24 -14.51 -10.63 -16.90
C ALA A 24 -15.89 -9.99 -17.02
N ARG A 25 -16.79 -10.25 -16.07
CA ARG A 25 -18.11 -9.61 -15.98
C ARG A 25 -17.99 -8.10 -15.77
N ALA A 26 -17.16 -7.65 -14.83
CA ALA A 26 -16.93 -6.24 -14.60
C ALA A 26 -16.37 -5.53 -15.84
N ALA A 27 -15.44 -6.17 -16.57
CA ALA A 27 -14.87 -5.66 -17.81
C ALA A 27 -15.89 -5.57 -18.96
N SER A 28 -16.94 -6.40 -18.93
CA SER A 28 -18.09 -6.32 -19.88
C SER A 28 -19.17 -5.31 -19.46
N GLY A 29 -18.96 -4.57 -18.35
CA GLY A 29 -19.86 -3.50 -17.89
C GLY A 29 -20.83 -3.90 -16.77
N ASP A 30 -20.70 -5.11 -16.19
CA ASP A 30 -21.49 -5.54 -15.03
C ASP A 30 -21.06 -4.73 -13.78
N ARG A 31 -21.90 -3.78 -13.38
CA ARG A 31 -21.66 -2.91 -12.22
C ARG A 31 -21.66 -3.68 -10.91
N THR A 32 -22.46 -4.75 -10.81
CA THR A 32 -22.52 -5.59 -9.60
C THR A 32 -21.22 -6.36 -9.42
N ALA A 33 -20.67 -6.92 -10.51
CA ALA A 33 -19.37 -7.56 -10.46
C ALA A 33 -18.25 -6.58 -10.07
N PHE A 34 -18.29 -5.35 -10.59
CA PHE A 34 -17.31 -4.34 -10.17
C PHE A 34 -17.47 -3.95 -8.69
N ALA A 35 -18.71 -3.83 -8.19
CA ALA A 35 -18.96 -3.55 -6.77
C ALA A 35 -18.39 -4.66 -5.87
N GLN A 36 -18.48 -5.93 -6.25
CA GLN A 36 -17.86 -7.05 -5.53
C GLN A 36 -16.32 -6.90 -5.46
N LEU A 37 -15.67 -6.48 -6.55
CA LEU A 37 -14.23 -6.19 -6.55
C LEU A 37 -13.89 -5.01 -5.63
N MET A 38 -14.70 -3.95 -5.66
CA MET A 38 -14.51 -2.79 -4.77
C MET A 38 -14.59 -3.20 -3.30
N GLU A 39 -15.65 -3.88 -2.91
CA GLU A 39 -15.87 -4.33 -1.53
C GLU A 39 -14.71 -5.20 -1.04
N HIS A 40 -14.26 -6.14 -1.88
CA HIS A 40 -13.17 -7.04 -1.53
C HIS A 40 -11.82 -6.34 -1.37
N TYR A 41 -11.52 -5.35 -2.21
CA TYR A 41 -10.20 -4.70 -2.25
C TYR A 41 -10.14 -3.34 -1.54
N GLN A 42 -11.27 -2.83 -1.02
CA GLN A 42 -11.35 -1.51 -0.39
C GLN A 42 -10.34 -1.34 0.74
N SER A 43 -10.26 -2.29 1.67
CA SER A 43 -9.32 -2.23 2.80
C SER A 43 -7.86 -2.20 2.35
N ALA A 44 -7.52 -2.96 1.31
CA ALA A 44 -6.15 -2.97 0.77
C ALA A 44 -5.79 -1.65 0.09
N CYS A 45 -6.71 -1.05 -0.67
CA CYS A 45 -6.52 0.25 -1.32
C CYS A 45 -6.41 1.37 -0.28
N TYR A 46 -7.34 1.41 0.69
CA TYR A 46 -7.31 2.39 1.76
C TYR A 46 -6.04 2.27 2.62
N GLY A 47 -5.63 1.06 2.98
CA GLY A 47 -4.41 0.82 3.73
C GLY A 47 -3.14 1.29 2.99
N LEU A 48 -3.08 1.16 1.66
CA LEU A 48 -2.00 1.73 0.85
C LEU A 48 -2.04 3.26 0.87
N ALA A 49 -3.20 3.86 0.57
CA ALA A 49 -3.38 5.30 0.55
C ALA A 49 -3.03 5.92 1.90
N TRP A 50 -3.51 5.33 3.00
CA TRP A 50 -3.18 5.74 4.35
C TRP A 50 -1.67 5.74 4.64
N ARG A 51 -0.95 4.68 4.27
CA ARG A 51 0.51 4.60 4.47
C ARG A 51 1.31 5.63 3.70
N LEU A 52 0.76 6.11 2.60
CA LEU A 52 1.39 7.15 1.80
C LEU A 52 1.04 8.55 2.31
N LEU A 53 -0.23 8.79 2.65
CA LEU A 53 -0.77 10.14 2.91
C LEU A 53 -0.79 10.51 4.40
N HIS A 54 -1.01 9.53 5.29
CA HIS A 54 -1.19 9.71 6.74
C HIS A 54 -2.31 10.70 7.13
N ASP A 55 -3.29 10.83 6.26
CA ASP A 55 -4.46 11.66 6.44
C ASP A 55 -5.68 10.83 6.03
N PRO A 56 -6.67 10.63 6.94
CA PRO A 56 -7.80 9.75 6.68
C PRO A 56 -8.70 10.25 5.54
N ASP A 57 -8.90 11.56 5.44
CA ASP A 57 -9.74 12.15 4.41
C ASP A 57 -9.07 12.03 3.04
N GLN A 58 -7.79 12.36 2.95
CA GLN A 58 -7.03 12.19 1.71
C GLN A 58 -6.89 10.71 1.32
N ALA A 59 -6.76 9.80 2.28
CA ALA A 59 -6.72 8.37 2.00
C ALA A 59 -8.06 7.85 1.45
N ALA A 60 -9.18 8.34 1.98
CA ALA A 60 -10.51 8.03 1.48
C ALA A 60 -10.70 8.58 0.05
N ASP A 61 -10.32 9.84 -0.18
CA ASP A 61 -10.38 10.48 -1.51
C ASP A 61 -9.53 9.72 -2.54
N ALA A 62 -8.27 9.40 -2.19
CA ALA A 62 -7.39 8.64 -3.07
C ALA A 62 -7.95 7.25 -3.40
N THR A 63 -8.59 6.60 -2.42
CA THR A 63 -9.22 5.29 -2.61
C THR A 63 -10.42 5.39 -3.54
N GLN A 64 -11.26 6.39 -3.37
CA GLN A 64 -12.41 6.65 -4.24
C GLN A 64 -11.98 6.96 -5.67
N ASP A 65 -11.01 7.86 -5.85
CA ASP A 65 -10.43 8.20 -7.15
C ASP A 65 -9.84 6.96 -7.84
N ALA A 66 -9.14 6.11 -7.07
CA ALA A 66 -8.58 4.86 -7.59
C ALA A 66 -9.67 3.94 -8.14
N PHE A 67 -10.79 3.76 -7.44
CA PHE A 67 -11.90 2.95 -7.94
C PHE A 67 -12.59 3.55 -9.16
N ILE A 68 -12.74 4.88 -9.22
CA ILE A 68 -13.24 5.57 -10.42
C ILE A 68 -12.32 5.31 -11.62
N HIS A 69 -11.01 5.42 -11.44
CA HIS A 69 -10.04 5.15 -12.49
C HIS A 69 -10.03 3.67 -12.88
N ALA A 70 -10.09 2.76 -11.90
CA ALA A 70 -10.16 1.32 -12.15
C ALA A 70 -11.42 0.94 -12.93
N TYR A 71 -12.59 1.49 -12.59
CA TYR A 71 -13.83 1.27 -13.33
C TYR A 71 -13.72 1.69 -14.80
N LYS A 72 -13.12 2.85 -15.06
CA LYS A 72 -12.90 3.33 -16.43
C LYS A 72 -11.89 2.48 -17.20
N ALA A 73 -10.92 1.91 -16.51
CA ALA A 73 -9.79 1.20 -17.13
C ALA A 73 -9.96 -0.34 -17.16
N ILE A 74 -10.95 -0.91 -16.46
CA ILE A 74 -11.08 -2.37 -16.31
C ILE A 74 -11.26 -3.09 -17.67
N GLY A 75 -11.91 -2.46 -18.63
CA GLY A 75 -12.03 -3.00 -20.01
C GLY A 75 -10.69 -3.12 -20.74
N SER A 76 -9.66 -2.42 -20.29
CA SER A 76 -8.29 -2.51 -20.83
C SER A 76 -7.37 -3.41 -20.02
N TYR A 77 -7.85 -4.02 -18.92
CA TYR A 77 -7.08 -4.96 -18.12
C TYR A 77 -6.70 -6.20 -18.94
N ARG A 78 -5.42 -6.52 -19.01
CA ARG A 78 -4.86 -7.60 -19.87
C ARG A 78 -4.48 -8.87 -19.12
N GLY A 79 -4.98 -9.01 -17.88
CA GLY A 79 -4.64 -10.16 -17.03
C GLY A 79 -3.46 -9.89 -16.10
N GLY A 80 -3.02 -10.93 -15.39
CA GLY A 80 -2.04 -10.85 -14.32
C GLY A 80 -2.70 -10.85 -12.94
N ILE A 81 -2.05 -10.28 -11.94
CA ILE A 81 -2.59 -10.19 -10.58
C ILE A 81 -3.43 -8.92 -10.47
N PHE A 82 -4.77 -9.07 -10.43
CA PHE A 82 -5.71 -7.94 -10.37
C PHE A 82 -5.43 -6.99 -9.19
N ARG A 83 -5.16 -7.57 -8.02
CA ARG A 83 -4.76 -6.80 -6.84
C ARG A 83 -3.59 -5.86 -7.12
N SER A 84 -2.53 -6.34 -7.76
CA SER A 84 -1.35 -5.52 -8.07
C SER A 84 -1.68 -4.39 -9.05
N TRP A 85 -2.52 -4.66 -10.06
CA TRP A 85 -3.00 -3.66 -11.00
C TRP A 85 -3.82 -2.56 -10.29
N LEU A 86 -4.74 -2.94 -9.40
CA LEU A 86 -5.58 -2.01 -8.66
C LEU A 86 -4.76 -1.16 -7.67
N LEU A 87 -3.84 -1.79 -6.93
CA LEU A 87 -2.96 -1.09 -6.00
C LEU A 87 -2.03 -0.09 -6.71
N ARG A 88 -1.64 -0.38 -7.96
CA ARG A 88 -0.88 0.55 -8.79
C ARG A 88 -1.69 1.80 -9.13
N ILE A 89 -2.98 1.64 -9.41
CA ILE A 89 -3.90 2.76 -9.62
C ILE A 89 -4.06 3.58 -8.33
N THR A 90 -4.23 2.90 -7.19
CA THR A 90 -4.33 3.56 -5.87
C THR A 90 -3.07 4.33 -5.52
N ALA A 91 -1.89 3.75 -5.75
CA ALA A 91 -0.62 4.41 -5.52
C ALA A 91 -0.47 5.68 -6.38
N ASN A 92 -0.87 5.62 -7.65
CA ASN A 92 -0.87 6.80 -8.53
C ASN A 92 -1.78 7.90 -8.01
N ALA A 93 -3.02 7.57 -7.61
CA ALA A 93 -3.96 8.53 -7.04
C ALA A 93 -3.40 9.18 -5.76
N SER A 94 -2.85 8.37 -4.85
CA SER A 94 -2.21 8.85 -3.62
C SER A 94 -1.01 9.76 -3.90
N TYR A 95 -0.14 9.35 -4.83
CA TYR A 95 1.05 10.13 -5.18
C TYR A 95 0.70 11.46 -5.87
N ASP A 96 -0.39 11.52 -6.63
CA ASP A 96 -0.88 12.77 -7.20
C ASP A 96 -1.33 13.76 -6.13
N ILE A 97 -1.92 13.29 -5.03
CA ILE A 97 -2.26 14.13 -3.86
C ILE A 97 -0.98 14.67 -3.21
N LEU A 98 0.01 13.82 -2.91
CA LEU A 98 1.30 14.24 -2.35
C LEU A 98 1.97 15.30 -3.23
N ARG A 99 1.99 15.08 -4.54
CA ARG A 99 2.59 16.02 -5.48
C ARG A 99 1.87 17.36 -5.54
N ARG A 100 0.54 17.39 -5.36
CA ARG A 100 -0.25 18.63 -5.26
C ARG A 100 0.05 19.37 -3.95
N ALA A 101 0.17 18.65 -2.83
CA ALA A 101 0.50 19.21 -1.53
C ALA A 101 1.90 19.85 -1.54
N GLN A 102 2.91 19.20 -2.13
CA GLN A 102 4.26 19.76 -2.26
C GLN A 102 4.32 21.06 -3.11
N ARG A 103 3.39 21.22 -4.04
CA ARG A 103 3.30 22.46 -4.86
C ARG A 103 2.59 23.61 -4.16
N ARG A 104 1.86 23.35 -3.06
CA ARG A 104 1.17 24.34 -2.24
C ARG A 104 1.71 24.27 -0.80
N PRO A 105 2.81 24.95 -0.49
CA PRO A 105 3.36 24.93 0.87
C PRO A 105 2.50 25.82 1.76
N SER A 106 1.47 25.24 2.39
CA SER A 106 0.83 25.81 3.58
C SER A 106 -0.25 24.89 4.13
N SER A 107 0.14 23.95 4.99
CA SER A 107 -0.66 23.58 6.17
C SER A 107 0.22 22.77 7.11
N PRO A 108 0.16 22.97 8.44
CA PRO A 108 0.87 22.13 9.40
C PRO A 108 0.38 20.70 9.28
N LEU A 109 1.30 19.76 9.37
CA LEU A 109 0.99 18.32 9.45
C LEU A 109 0.10 18.06 10.67
N PRO A 110 -0.94 17.22 10.57
CA PRO A 110 -1.70 16.74 11.71
C PRO A 110 -0.79 16.00 12.70
N ASP A 111 -1.13 16.08 13.97
CA ASP A 111 -0.41 15.48 15.09
C ASP A 111 -0.28 13.96 14.90
N PRO A 112 0.88 13.33 15.14
CA PRO A 112 1.13 11.93 14.80
C PRO A 112 0.32 10.89 15.57
N ASP A 113 -0.50 11.29 16.52
CA ASP A 113 -1.16 10.39 17.47
C ASP A 113 -2.66 10.13 17.22
N GLU A 114 -3.29 10.73 16.20
CA GLU A 114 -4.71 10.50 15.92
C GLU A 114 -4.91 9.49 14.78
N GLY A 115 -5.44 8.32 15.16
CA GLY A 115 -6.27 7.51 14.30
C GLY A 115 -5.57 6.63 13.26
N ALA A 116 -4.66 5.75 13.68
CA ALA A 116 -4.34 4.60 12.83
C ALA A 116 -5.64 3.76 12.65
N PRO A 117 -6.12 3.53 11.43
CA PRO A 117 -7.26 2.64 11.24
C PRO A 117 -6.88 1.27 11.77
N GLU A 118 -7.74 0.73 12.63
CA GLU A 118 -7.68 -0.67 13.02
C GLU A 118 -7.82 -1.48 11.72
N LEU A 119 -6.75 -2.09 11.27
CA LEU A 119 -6.74 -2.99 10.10
C LEU A 119 -7.47 -4.27 10.52
N ALA A 120 -8.79 -4.18 10.60
CA ALA A 120 -9.71 -5.28 10.84
C ALA A 120 -9.79 -6.11 9.55
N ASP A 121 -8.78 -6.94 9.28
CA ASP A 121 -8.97 -8.07 8.37
C ASP A 121 -7.85 -9.12 8.53
N LEU A 122 -7.66 -9.61 9.74
CA LEU A 122 -6.88 -10.81 10.02
C LEU A 122 -7.59 -11.62 11.11
N ALA A 123 -8.90 -11.78 11.01
CA ALA A 123 -9.64 -12.65 11.91
C ALA A 123 -9.46 -14.11 11.51
N ALA A 124 -8.90 -14.85 12.39
CA ALA A 124 -9.12 -16.20 12.83
C ALA A 124 -7.84 -17.06 12.85
N ILE A 125 -7.49 -17.51 14.00
CA ILE A 125 -7.30 -18.87 14.47
C ILE A 125 -6.49 -18.92 15.78
N ASN A 126 -5.71 -17.88 16.15
CA ASN A 126 -4.97 -17.92 17.41
C ASN A 126 -4.86 -16.51 18.04
N PRO A 127 -5.61 -16.19 19.13
CA PRO A 127 -5.66 -14.84 19.70
C PRO A 127 -4.30 -14.33 20.21
N HIS A 128 -3.41 -15.22 20.63
CA HIS A 128 -2.07 -14.80 21.09
C HIS A 128 -1.13 -14.44 19.93
N ALA A 129 -1.21 -15.18 18.82
CA ALA A 129 -0.45 -14.88 17.60
C ALA A 129 -0.99 -13.64 16.90
N GLU A 130 -2.29 -13.36 17.04
CA GLU A 130 -2.92 -12.14 16.51
C GLU A 130 -2.54 -10.90 17.30
N ALA A 131 -2.51 -10.99 18.63
CA ALA A 131 -2.07 -9.89 19.47
C ALA A 131 -0.61 -9.49 19.16
N MET A 132 0.29 -10.46 19.04
CA MET A 132 1.69 -10.20 18.64
C MET A 132 1.81 -9.60 17.23
N LYS A 133 1.03 -10.12 16.28
CA LYS A 133 1.00 -9.55 14.91
C LYS A 133 0.46 -8.12 14.91
N SER A 134 -0.61 -7.85 15.65
CA SER A 134 -1.19 -6.52 15.78
C SER A 134 -0.18 -5.53 16.39
N GLU A 135 0.55 -5.94 17.42
CA GLU A 135 1.60 -5.13 18.03
C GLU A 135 2.77 -4.88 17.08
N MET A 136 3.23 -5.90 16.38
CA MET A 136 4.26 -5.79 15.34
C MET A 136 3.84 -4.79 14.24
N TYR A 137 2.60 -4.89 13.75
CA TYR A 137 2.09 -3.96 12.74
C TYR A 137 2.00 -2.54 13.26
N ARG A 138 1.56 -2.34 14.49
CA ARG A 138 1.50 -1.01 15.10
C ARG A 138 2.89 -0.36 15.17
N HIS A 139 3.91 -1.09 15.60
CA HIS A 139 5.28 -0.59 15.63
C HIS A 139 5.83 -0.29 14.24
N LEU A 140 5.52 -1.14 13.27
CA LEU A 140 5.91 -0.92 11.87
C LEU A 140 5.27 0.35 11.30
N GLU A 141 3.97 0.57 11.53
CA GLU A 141 3.26 1.78 11.07
C GLU A 141 3.86 3.05 11.71
N VAL A 142 4.15 3.03 13.03
CA VAL A 142 4.82 4.15 13.71
C VAL A 142 6.20 4.41 13.11
N ALA A 143 6.98 3.36 12.83
CA ALA A 143 8.30 3.49 12.24
C ALA A 143 8.23 4.04 10.80
N LEU A 144 7.26 3.59 10.00
CA LEU A 144 7.04 4.09 8.63
C LEU A 144 6.71 5.59 8.64
N ARG A 145 5.88 6.07 9.58
CA ARG A 145 5.56 7.50 9.71
C ARG A 145 6.79 8.36 10.00
N ARG A 146 7.79 7.83 10.71
CA ARG A 146 9.06 8.52 11.03
C ARG A 146 10.06 8.57 9.88
N LEU A 147 9.78 7.92 8.76
CA LEU A 147 10.61 8.04 7.56
C LEU A 147 10.32 9.36 6.84
N PRO A 148 11.33 9.98 6.22
CA PRO A 148 11.11 11.01 5.21
C PRO A 148 10.16 10.50 4.12
N GLU A 149 9.26 11.36 3.64
CA GLU A 149 8.18 11.00 2.70
C GLU A 149 8.66 10.23 1.48
N ASP A 150 9.77 10.66 0.87
CA ASP A 150 10.35 10.03 -0.31
C ASP A 150 10.91 8.61 -0.04
N GLN A 151 11.47 8.39 1.15
CA GLN A 151 11.95 7.09 1.58
C GLN A 151 10.78 6.17 1.95
N ARG A 152 9.79 6.69 2.68
CA ARG A 152 8.57 5.98 3.04
C ARG A 152 7.83 5.50 1.81
N THR A 153 7.56 6.41 0.85
CA THR A 153 6.92 6.08 -0.42
C THR A 153 7.64 4.95 -1.13
N ALA A 154 8.95 5.04 -1.29
CA ALA A 154 9.74 4.03 -1.98
C ALA A 154 9.70 2.66 -1.27
N VAL A 155 9.84 2.64 0.06
CA VAL A 155 9.80 1.40 0.86
C VAL A 155 8.39 0.79 0.86
N VAL A 156 7.36 1.59 1.08
CA VAL A 156 5.97 1.12 1.09
C VAL A 156 5.61 0.48 -0.25
N LEU A 157 5.87 1.17 -1.35
CA LEU A 157 5.53 0.64 -2.69
C LEU A 157 6.30 -0.65 -3.03
N CYS A 158 7.59 -0.70 -2.72
CA CYS A 158 8.43 -1.85 -3.08
C CYS A 158 8.32 -3.00 -2.07
N ASP A 159 8.42 -2.73 -0.77
CA ASP A 159 8.56 -3.79 0.24
C ASP A 159 7.22 -4.29 0.78
N VAL A 160 6.22 -3.40 0.91
CA VAL A 160 4.89 -3.78 1.40
C VAL A 160 3.99 -4.22 0.25
N TYR A 161 4.00 -3.49 -0.87
CA TYR A 161 3.09 -3.76 -2.00
C TYR A 161 3.73 -4.47 -3.19
N GLY A 162 5.05 -4.72 -3.16
CA GLY A 162 5.76 -5.56 -4.13
C GLY A 162 5.91 -4.94 -5.51
N MET A 163 5.84 -3.61 -5.64
CA MET A 163 6.09 -2.93 -6.91
C MET A 163 7.58 -2.99 -7.28
N ASP A 164 7.87 -3.10 -8.57
CA ASP A 164 9.27 -3.07 -9.01
C ASP A 164 9.84 -1.65 -9.01
N TYR A 165 11.17 -1.54 -9.02
CA TYR A 165 11.87 -0.26 -8.90
C TYR A 165 11.63 0.66 -10.11
N ASN A 166 11.39 0.10 -11.30
CA ASN A 166 11.11 0.89 -12.50
C ASN A 166 9.69 1.47 -12.43
N GLU A 167 8.73 0.71 -11.92
CA GLU A 167 7.37 1.18 -11.67
C GLU A 167 7.35 2.36 -10.69
N VAL A 168 8.07 2.23 -9.57
CA VAL A 168 8.20 3.33 -8.59
C VAL A 168 8.94 4.51 -9.18
N ALA A 169 9.98 4.30 -9.98
CA ALA A 169 10.72 5.37 -10.66
C ALA A 169 9.81 6.14 -11.62
N ALA A 170 9.02 5.45 -12.43
CA ALA A 170 8.06 6.07 -13.35
C ALA A 170 6.99 6.88 -12.59
N MET A 171 6.40 6.28 -11.55
CA MET A 171 5.36 6.91 -10.71
C MET A 171 5.86 8.18 -10.01
N THR A 172 7.06 8.11 -9.42
CA THR A 172 7.64 9.24 -8.66
C THR A 172 8.44 10.20 -9.54
N SER A 173 8.46 9.99 -10.86
CA SER A 173 9.26 10.76 -11.82
C SER A 173 10.73 10.90 -11.37
N SER A 174 11.28 9.83 -10.82
CA SER A 174 12.63 9.78 -10.26
C SER A 174 13.54 8.84 -11.07
N ALA A 175 14.85 9.10 -11.08
CA ALA A 175 15.80 8.16 -11.66
C ALA A 175 15.82 6.84 -10.86
N LEU A 176 16.03 5.71 -11.54
CA LEU A 176 16.11 4.38 -10.91
C LEU A 176 17.14 4.32 -9.76
N GLY A 177 18.29 4.99 -9.95
CA GLY A 177 19.33 5.11 -8.90
C GLY A 177 18.84 5.85 -7.66
N THR A 178 18.00 6.86 -7.84
CA THR A 178 17.36 7.61 -6.76
C THR A 178 16.39 6.71 -5.97
N VAL A 179 15.56 5.92 -6.66
CA VAL A 179 14.65 4.97 -6.01
C VAL A 179 15.44 3.94 -5.20
N LYS A 180 16.48 3.33 -5.78
CA LYS A 180 17.34 2.38 -5.08
C LYS A 180 17.96 2.99 -3.82
N SER A 181 18.45 4.23 -3.88
CA SER A 181 19.05 4.91 -2.73
C SER A 181 18.02 5.28 -1.65
N ARG A 182 16.80 5.66 -2.04
CA ARG A 182 15.68 5.92 -1.11
C ARG A 182 15.28 4.66 -0.36
N ILE A 183 15.11 3.54 -1.07
CA ILE A 183 14.79 2.24 -0.47
C ILE A 183 15.90 1.81 0.50
N HIS A 184 17.16 1.91 0.09
CA HIS A 184 18.28 1.52 0.95
C HIS A 184 18.31 2.35 2.24
N ARG A 185 18.23 3.67 2.15
CA ARG A 185 18.20 4.57 3.32
C ARG A 185 16.96 4.35 4.18
N GLY A 186 15.81 4.18 3.56
CA GLY A 186 14.57 3.89 4.28
C GLY A 186 14.63 2.59 5.08
N ARG A 187 15.17 1.51 4.50
CA ARG A 187 15.37 0.23 5.21
C ARG A 187 16.36 0.34 6.36
N LEU A 188 17.46 1.09 6.18
CA LEU A 188 18.41 1.32 7.27
C LEU A 188 17.72 2.04 8.44
N ARG A 189 16.98 3.11 8.12
CA ARG A 189 16.28 3.90 9.13
C ARG A 189 15.17 3.08 9.83
N LEU A 190 14.42 2.26 9.10
CA LEU A 190 13.44 1.35 9.70
C LEU A 190 14.11 0.35 10.66
N ARG A 191 15.25 -0.21 10.27
CA ARG A 191 16.01 -1.12 11.15
C ARG A 191 16.40 -0.44 12.47
N GLU A 192 16.84 0.82 12.40
CA GLU A 192 17.18 1.60 13.61
C GLU A 192 15.94 1.84 14.49
N LEU A 193 14.83 2.27 13.86
CA LEU A 193 13.58 2.58 14.56
C LEU A 193 12.91 1.35 15.20
N LEU A 194 13.11 0.17 14.61
CA LEU A 194 12.55 -1.09 15.09
C LEU A 194 13.52 -1.90 15.95
N ALA A 195 14.74 -1.39 16.20
CA ALA A 195 15.76 -2.11 16.95
C ALA A 195 15.33 -2.43 18.40
N GLU A 196 14.58 -1.55 19.05
CA GLU A 196 14.05 -1.73 20.41
C GLU A 196 12.94 -2.80 20.49
N HIS A 197 12.32 -3.13 19.34
CA HIS A 197 11.23 -4.11 19.21
C HIS A 197 11.65 -5.34 18.41
N ARG A 198 12.95 -5.62 18.35
CA ARG A 198 13.53 -6.65 17.49
C ARG A 198 12.95 -8.03 17.73
N GLU A 199 12.57 -8.34 18.96
CA GLU A 199 11.98 -9.62 19.35
C GLU A 199 10.65 -9.89 18.63
N LEU A 200 9.86 -8.85 18.32
CA LEU A 200 8.60 -8.97 17.59
C LEU A 200 8.80 -9.32 16.09
N PHE A 201 10.01 -9.15 15.55
CA PHE A 201 10.33 -9.34 14.13
C PHE A 201 11.25 -10.52 13.84
N THR A 202 11.65 -11.28 14.86
CA THR A 202 12.62 -12.42 14.76
C THR A 202 11.99 -13.78 15.07
N GLY A 203 10.65 -13.86 15.14
CA GLY A 203 9.92 -15.12 15.33
C GLY A 203 9.75 -15.92 14.04
#